data_a7fbd6bcfc14f0a4318c19d31b136ba5
#
_entry.id   a7fbd6bcfc14f0a4318c19d31b136ba5
#
_cell.length_a   1.000
_cell.length_b   1.000
_cell.length_c   1.000
_cell.angle_alpha   90.00
_cell.angle_beta   90.00
_cell.angle_gamma   90.00
#
_symmetry.space_group_name_H-M   'P 1'
#
loop_
_entity.id
_entity.type
_entity.pdbx_description
1 polymer ?
#
loop_
_entity_poly.entity_id
_entity_poly.type
_entity_poly.pdbx_seq_one_letter_code
_entity_poly.pdbx_strand_id
1 'polypeptide(L)'
;MLSTLYYAGLRASGVTALMRTFRNGGLVVCYHNVVKENIGSGFPGTHLPFASFSRQVRWLKSHYDVVSLHELAGRLEGRHSVRHLAAITFDDGYSGVFDHAWPLLRELGLPATVFIPTALMNRAESFWWDHPSVVGETSDASRQKMLVDLRGDGMAIAEACFDRSQPAVPATHRPADWATVARAAAEGLDLGVHTASHRNLACLSDAECARELVASRERLLAETGVRSDTFAYPYGIFDDRVRAAVQAAGYRVAVGLDSGLNNATTDPLALKRVNVPASISDAAFEAWVVGLQPSFRRP
;
A
#
# COMPACT_ATOMS: atom_id res chain seq x y z
N MET A 1 12.63 -12.23 -18.31
CA MET A 1 12.61 -12.05 -19.78
C MET A 1 11.26 -12.40 -20.41
N LEU A 2 10.71 -13.62 -20.26
CA LEU A 2 9.44 -14.03 -20.90
C LEU A 2 8.24 -13.14 -20.50
N SER A 3 8.10 -12.76 -19.23
CA SER A 3 7.02 -11.89 -18.77
C SER A 3 7.10 -10.47 -19.35
N THR A 4 8.30 -9.92 -19.52
CA THR A 4 8.50 -8.58 -20.11
C THR A 4 8.09 -8.57 -21.57
N LEU A 5 8.46 -9.60 -22.34
CA LEU A 5 8.05 -9.73 -23.75
C LEU A 5 6.55 -9.95 -23.89
N TYR A 6 5.94 -10.73 -23.00
CA TYR A 6 4.51 -10.96 -22.97
C TYR A 6 3.73 -9.65 -22.80
N TYR A 7 4.06 -8.84 -21.77
CA TYR A 7 3.38 -7.57 -21.53
C TYR A 7 3.66 -6.52 -22.61
N ALA A 8 4.87 -6.50 -23.15
CA ALA A 8 5.21 -5.66 -24.31
C ALA A 8 4.33 -6.03 -25.52
N GLY A 9 4.10 -7.32 -25.77
CA GLY A 9 3.19 -7.81 -26.81
C GLY A 9 1.74 -7.39 -26.58
N LEU A 10 1.22 -7.52 -25.35
CA LEU A 10 -0.13 -7.05 -25.00
C LEU A 10 -0.32 -5.54 -25.23
N ARG A 11 0.70 -4.75 -24.91
CA ARG A 11 0.69 -3.30 -25.15
C ARG A 11 0.72 -2.99 -26.67
N ALA A 12 1.63 -3.62 -27.40
CA ALA A 12 1.81 -3.39 -28.83
C ALA A 12 0.59 -3.84 -29.68
N SER A 13 -0.11 -4.89 -29.25
CA SER A 13 -1.34 -5.37 -29.92
C SER A 13 -2.59 -4.54 -29.62
N GLY A 14 -2.50 -3.54 -28.73
CA GLY A 14 -3.65 -2.72 -28.31
C GLY A 14 -4.61 -3.43 -27.33
N VAL A 15 -4.32 -4.66 -26.90
CA VAL A 15 -5.19 -5.42 -25.98
C VAL A 15 -5.38 -4.68 -24.66
N THR A 16 -4.34 -4.07 -24.09
CA THR A 16 -4.45 -3.29 -22.85
C THR A 16 -5.37 -2.09 -23.01
N ALA A 17 -5.30 -1.38 -24.14
CA ALA A 17 -6.19 -0.25 -24.45
C ALA A 17 -7.64 -0.71 -24.61
N LEU A 18 -7.86 -1.80 -25.33
CA LEU A 18 -9.18 -2.40 -25.52
C LEU A 18 -9.77 -2.86 -24.18
N MET A 19 -9.00 -3.57 -23.35
CA MET A 19 -9.44 -4.03 -22.02
C MET A 19 -9.85 -2.86 -21.14
N ARG A 20 -9.12 -1.73 -21.15
CA ARG A 20 -9.47 -0.53 -20.40
C ARG A 20 -10.87 0.00 -20.78
N THR A 21 -11.24 -0.02 -22.06
CA THR A 21 -12.54 0.47 -22.51
C THR A 21 -13.71 -0.42 -22.09
N PHE A 22 -13.49 -1.73 -21.90
CA PHE A 22 -14.55 -2.68 -21.54
C PHE A 22 -14.61 -3.00 -20.05
N ARG A 23 -13.58 -2.68 -19.27
CA ARG A 23 -13.58 -2.96 -17.82
C ARG A 23 -14.54 -2.03 -17.09
N ASN A 24 -15.40 -2.65 -16.29
CA ASN A 24 -16.39 -1.94 -15.47
C ASN A 24 -16.02 -2.10 -13.98
N GLY A 25 -15.23 -1.18 -13.46
CA GLY A 25 -14.83 -1.19 -12.06
C GLY A 25 -13.80 -0.10 -11.77
N GLY A 26 -13.78 0.36 -10.51
CA GLY A 26 -12.83 1.34 -9.99
C GLY A 26 -11.49 0.69 -9.65
N LEU A 27 -10.43 1.33 -10.04
CA LEU A 27 -9.05 0.92 -9.77
C LEU A 27 -8.56 1.54 -8.45
N VAL A 28 -7.93 0.75 -7.60
CA VAL A 28 -7.12 1.27 -6.49
C VAL A 28 -5.69 0.75 -6.68
N VAL A 29 -4.72 1.67 -6.79
CA VAL A 29 -3.31 1.33 -6.96
C VAL A 29 -2.61 1.45 -5.61
N CYS A 30 -1.80 0.45 -5.26
CA CYS A 30 -1.02 0.42 -4.04
C CYS A 30 0.47 0.53 -4.36
N TYR A 31 1.10 1.56 -3.84
CA TYR A 31 2.53 1.75 -3.75
C TYR A 31 2.98 1.63 -2.30
N HIS A 32 4.29 1.58 -2.06
CA HIS A 32 4.87 1.64 -0.73
C HIS A 32 5.87 2.79 -0.65
N ASN A 33 7.09 2.61 -1.11
CA ASN A 33 8.12 3.64 -1.09
C ASN A 33 8.46 4.14 -2.50
N VAL A 34 8.87 5.41 -2.60
CA VAL A 34 9.42 5.99 -3.82
C VAL A 34 10.81 6.54 -3.54
N VAL A 35 11.81 6.05 -4.26
CA VAL A 35 13.22 6.37 -4.05
C VAL A 35 13.85 6.95 -5.30
N LYS A 36 14.83 7.85 -5.16
CA LYS A 36 15.55 8.40 -6.33
C LYS A 36 16.35 7.31 -7.04
N GLU A 37 17.04 6.50 -6.26
CA GLU A 37 17.86 5.40 -6.77
C GLU A 37 17.46 4.11 -6.07
N ASN A 38 17.38 3.02 -6.82
CA ASN A 38 17.14 1.71 -6.25
C ASN A 38 18.47 1.12 -5.78
N ILE A 39 18.66 1.04 -4.48
CA ILE A 39 19.89 0.49 -3.87
C ILE A 39 19.80 -1.01 -3.58
N GLY A 40 18.77 -1.69 -4.08
CA GLY A 40 18.62 -3.14 -3.95
C GLY A 40 18.31 -3.65 -2.55
N SER A 41 18.06 -2.77 -1.58
CA SER A 41 17.63 -3.13 -0.23
C SER A 41 16.12 -3.12 -0.13
N GLY A 42 15.57 -4.05 0.61
CA GLY A 42 14.13 -4.16 0.83
C GLY A 42 13.48 -5.38 0.19
N PHE A 43 12.31 -5.76 0.64
CA PHE A 43 11.50 -6.80 0.01
C PHE A 43 11.36 -6.48 -1.48
N PRO A 44 11.54 -7.45 -2.39
CA PRO A 44 11.35 -7.22 -3.80
C PRO A 44 9.95 -6.62 -4.03
N GLY A 45 9.88 -5.34 -4.35
CA GLY A 45 8.64 -4.68 -4.66
C GLY A 45 8.25 -3.46 -3.84
N THR A 46 8.93 -3.12 -2.73
CA THR A 46 8.56 -1.97 -1.89
C THR A 46 9.13 -0.62 -2.35
N HIS A 47 10.34 -0.58 -2.91
CA HIS A 47 11.04 0.67 -3.21
C HIS A 47 11.05 0.99 -4.71
N LEU A 48 10.01 1.67 -5.18
CA LEU A 48 9.85 2.02 -6.61
C LEU A 48 10.75 3.21 -6.98
N PRO A 49 11.57 3.11 -8.06
CA PRO A 49 12.33 4.25 -8.56
C PRO A 49 11.41 5.42 -8.96
N PHE A 50 11.77 6.65 -8.56
CA PHE A 50 11.00 7.86 -8.85
C PHE A 50 10.69 8.03 -10.34
N ALA A 51 11.65 7.72 -11.22
CA ALA A 51 11.43 7.80 -12.67
C ALA A 51 10.29 6.88 -13.14
N SER A 52 10.18 5.66 -12.58
CA SER A 52 9.09 4.72 -12.89
C SER A 52 7.76 5.21 -12.30
N PHE A 53 7.77 5.65 -11.03
CA PHE A 53 6.61 6.25 -10.40
C PHE A 53 6.06 7.44 -11.20
N SER A 54 6.94 8.36 -11.60
CA SER A 54 6.56 9.54 -12.39
C SER A 54 5.88 9.18 -13.72
N ARG A 55 6.41 8.18 -14.44
CA ARG A 55 5.77 7.70 -15.68
C ARG A 55 4.40 7.09 -15.40
N GLN A 56 4.28 6.27 -14.37
CA GLN A 56 3.05 5.58 -14.00
C GLN A 56 1.94 6.55 -13.59
N VAL A 57 2.21 7.54 -12.74
CA VAL A 57 1.17 8.48 -12.29
C VAL A 57 0.76 9.46 -13.40
N ARG A 58 1.68 9.85 -14.29
CA ARG A 58 1.33 10.63 -15.48
C ARG A 58 0.49 9.80 -16.45
N TRP A 59 0.79 8.52 -16.60
CA TRP A 59 -0.03 7.60 -17.38
C TRP A 59 -1.43 7.43 -16.77
N LEU A 60 -1.53 7.25 -15.44
CA LEU A 60 -2.83 7.20 -14.75
C LEU A 60 -3.61 8.48 -15.00
N LYS A 61 -3.01 9.66 -14.83
CA LYS A 61 -3.64 10.96 -15.07
C LYS A 61 -4.19 11.09 -16.51
N SER A 62 -3.51 10.52 -17.49
CA SER A 62 -3.94 10.61 -18.89
C SER A 62 -5.02 9.59 -19.30
N HIS A 63 -5.29 8.56 -18.46
CA HIS A 63 -6.17 7.45 -18.83
C HIS A 63 -7.29 7.17 -17.82
N TYR A 64 -7.25 7.81 -16.64
CA TYR A 64 -8.24 7.66 -15.58
C TYR A 64 -8.58 9.03 -14.99
N ASP A 65 -9.79 9.14 -14.48
CA ASP A 65 -10.17 10.20 -13.56
C ASP A 65 -9.66 9.79 -12.17
N VAL A 66 -8.51 10.36 -11.77
CA VAL A 66 -7.91 10.05 -10.47
C VAL A 66 -8.65 10.81 -9.39
N VAL A 67 -9.28 10.09 -8.48
CA VAL A 67 -10.11 10.59 -7.39
C VAL A 67 -9.56 10.17 -6.04
N SER A 68 -10.04 10.75 -4.95
CA SER A 68 -9.70 10.27 -3.61
C SER A 68 -10.27 8.86 -3.37
N LEU A 69 -9.65 8.12 -2.42
CA LEU A 69 -10.17 6.81 -2.02
C LEU A 69 -11.60 6.94 -1.44
N HIS A 70 -11.87 8.01 -0.70
CA HIS A 70 -13.20 8.32 -0.18
C HIS A 70 -14.24 8.54 -1.28
N GLU A 71 -13.91 9.28 -2.33
CA GLU A 71 -14.82 9.50 -3.45
C GLU A 71 -15.11 8.17 -4.17
N LEU A 72 -14.07 7.37 -4.44
CA LEU A 72 -14.26 6.07 -5.08
C LEU A 72 -15.15 5.16 -4.24
N ALA A 73 -14.89 5.06 -2.93
CA ALA A 73 -15.69 4.25 -2.01
C ALA A 73 -17.13 4.76 -1.91
N GLY A 74 -17.35 6.06 -1.78
CA GLY A 74 -18.68 6.65 -1.72
C GLY A 74 -19.50 6.40 -3.00
N ARG A 75 -18.86 6.40 -4.17
CA ARG A 75 -19.53 6.04 -5.42
C ARG A 75 -19.89 4.57 -5.48
N LEU A 76 -19.05 3.67 -4.95
CA LEU A 76 -19.37 2.24 -4.84
C LEU A 76 -20.55 2.01 -3.91
N GLU A 77 -20.59 2.63 -2.73
CA GLU A 77 -21.70 2.57 -1.78
C GLU A 77 -23.01 3.08 -2.41
N GLY A 78 -22.96 4.22 -3.09
CA GLY A 78 -24.09 4.81 -3.81
C GLY A 78 -24.48 4.07 -5.10
N ARG A 79 -23.78 2.97 -5.44
CA ARG A 79 -23.94 2.22 -6.70
C ARG A 79 -23.83 3.06 -7.97
N HIS A 80 -23.06 4.14 -7.87
CA HIS A 80 -22.74 4.98 -9.04
C HIS A 80 -21.63 4.33 -9.87
N SER A 81 -21.53 4.75 -11.14
CA SER A 81 -20.46 4.28 -12.00
C SER A 81 -19.09 4.68 -11.45
N VAL A 82 -18.19 3.72 -11.35
CA VAL A 82 -16.77 3.91 -11.01
C VAL A 82 -15.85 3.58 -12.20
N ARG A 83 -16.45 3.45 -13.37
CA ARG A 83 -15.71 3.18 -14.60
C ARG A 83 -14.76 4.35 -14.88
N HIS A 84 -13.52 4.02 -15.23
CA HIS A 84 -12.43 4.96 -15.43
C HIS A 84 -11.97 5.74 -14.18
N LEU A 85 -12.49 5.43 -13.01
CA LEU A 85 -11.96 6.01 -11.78
C LEU A 85 -10.75 5.22 -11.30
N ALA A 86 -9.76 5.96 -10.78
CA ALA A 86 -8.61 5.39 -10.10
C ALA A 86 -8.33 6.13 -8.78
N ALA A 87 -7.93 5.41 -7.73
CA ALA A 87 -7.40 5.99 -6.50
C ALA A 87 -5.95 5.54 -6.30
N ILE A 88 -5.11 6.46 -5.83
CA ILE A 88 -3.69 6.21 -5.55
C ILE A 88 -3.53 6.05 -4.04
N THR A 89 -2.91 4.94 -3.61
CA THR A 89 -2.64 4.67 -2.20
C THR A 89 -1.18 4.29 -1.98
N PHE A 90 -0.68 4.59 -0.78
CA PHE A 90 0.63 4.18 -0.30
C PHE A 90 0.47 3.51 1.07
N ASP A 91 1.23 2.46 1.32
CA ASP A 91 1.30 1.83 2.63
C ASP A 91 2.61 2.22 3.35
N ASP A 92 2.68 1.93 4.64
CA ASP A 92 3.84 2.04 5.54
C ASP A 92 4.31 3.45 5.91
N GLY A 93 3.95 4.50 5.18
CA GLY A 93 4.37 5.86 5.51
C GLY A 93 5.88 6.11 5.42
N TYR A 94 6.55 5.51 4.43
CA TYR A 94 7.97 5.77 4.15
C TYR A 94 8.28 7.24 3.88
N SER A 95 9.44 7.73 4.34
CA SER A 95 9.89 9.11 4.08
C SER A 95 9.93 9.46 2.60
N GLY A 96 10.33 8.51 1.73
CA GLY A 96 10.39 8.74 0.29
C GLY A 96 9.03 9.03 -0.36
N VAL A 97 7.92 8.65 0.27
CA VAL A 97 6.58 9.05 -0.20
C VAL A 97 6.41 10.56 -0.06
N PHE A 98 6.79 11.13 1.08
CA PHE A 98 6.64 12.55 1.37
C PHE A 98 7.69 13.40 0.66
N ASP A 99 8.92 12.89 0.51
CA ASP A 99 10.02 13.60 -0.12
C ASP A 99 9.96 13.60 -1.65
N HIS A 100 9.37 12.57 -2.26
CA HIS A 100 9.43 12.38 -3.72
C HIS A 100 8.06 12.19 -4.38
N ALA A 101 7.18 11.33 -3.81
CA ALA A 101 5.90 11.04 -4.45
C ALA A 101 4.91 12.18 -4.27
N TRP A 102 4.70 12.66 -3.05
CA TRP A 102 3.71 13.69 -2.73
C TRP A 102 3.95 15.02 -3.48
N PRO A 103 5.18 15.58 -3.53
CA PRO A 103 5.42 16.79 -4.31
C PRO A 103 4.99 16.66 -5.78
N LEU A 104 5.27 15.54 -6.42
CA LEU A 104 4.87 15.30 -7.80
C LEU A 104 3.34 15.16 -7.94
N LEU A 105 2.69 14.40 -7.04
CA LEU A 105 1.23 14.24 -7.08
C LEU A 105 0.52 15.57 -6.89
N ARG A 106 1.00 16.42 -5.97
CA ARG A 106 0.49 17.77 -5.75
C ARG A 106 0.68 18.66 -6.97
N GLU A 107 1.85 18.64 -7.61
CA GLU A 107 2.11 19.36 -8.88
C GLU A 107 1.11 18.92 -9.96
N LEU A 108 0.79 17.63 -10.03
CA LEU A 108 -0.12 17.08 -11.00
C LEU A 108 -1.60 17.25 -10.63
N GLY A 109 -1.92 17.72 -9.41
CA GLY A 109 -3.29 17.81 -8.91
C GLY A 109 -3.94 16.45 -8.68
N LEU A 110 -3.15 15.43 -8.32
CA LEU A 110 -3.62 14.06 -8.10
C LEU A 110 -3.78 13.80 -6.60
N PRO A 111 -4.99 13.43 -6.12
CA PRO A 111 -5.20 13.02 -4.75
C PRO A 111 -4.54 11.66 -4.49
N ALA A 112 -4.13 11.44 -3.25
CA ALA A 112 -3.61 10.16 -2.78
C ALA A 112 -3.89 9.97 -1.29
N THR A 113 -3.91 8.71 -0.84
CA THR A 113 -4.03 8.33 0.57
C THR A 113 -2.78 7.58 1.01
N VAL A 114 -2.20 7.96 2.15
CA VAL A 114 -1.07 7.25 2.77
C VAL A 114 -1.54 6.58 4.06
N PHE A 115 -1.38 5.25 4.14
CA PHE A 115 -1.72 4.46 5.32
C PHE A 115 -0.54 4.38 6.28
N ILE A 116 -0.75 4.84 7.52
CA ILE A 116 0.29 5.10 8.52
C ILE A 116 0.28 4.04 9.62
N PRO A 117 1.37 3.27 9.81
CA PRO A 117 1.58 2.41 10.97
C PRO A 117 2.08 3.25 12.15
N THR A 118 1.16 3.73 12.99
CA THR A 118 1.35 4.91 13.83
C THR A 118 2.40 4.79 14.94
N ALA A 119 2.70 3.59 15.44
CA ALA A 119 3.76 3.38 16.42
C ALA A 119 5.16 3.21 15.80
N LEU A 120 5.22 3.08 14.47
CA LEU A 120 6.48 2.93 13.74
C LEU A 120 7.01 4.25 13.19
N MET A 121 6.18 5.30 13.16
CA MET A 121 6.60 6.61 12.71
C MET A 121 7.62 7.26 13.66
N ASN A 122 8.42 8.19 13.15
CA ASN A 122 9.44 8.91 13.92
C ASN A 122 10.59 8.04 14.47
N ARG A 123 10.78 6.84 13.89
CA ARG A 123 11.87 5.94 14.25
C ARG A 123 13.10 6.17 13.40
N ALA A 124 14.27 6.02 14.01
CA ALA A 124 15.55 6.06 13.29
C ALA A 124 15.84 4.75 12.54
N GLU A 125 15.23 3.66 12.99
CA GLU A 125 15.37 2.33 12.38
C GLU A 125 14.45 2.20 11.17
N SER A 126 14.86 1.37 10.22
CA SER A 126 14.01 0.92 9.12
C SER A 126 12.94 -0.05 9.60
N PHE A 127 11.99 -0.33 8.73
CA PHE A 127 11.07 -1.45 8.96
C PHE A 127 11.81 -2.79 8.95
N TRP A 128 11.31 -3.79 9.68
CA TRP A 128 11.98 -5.08 9.82
C TRP A 128 12.19 -5.79 8.47
N TRP A 129 11.26 -5.61 7.53
CA TRP A 129 11.35 -6.23 6.19
C TRP A 129 12.38 -5.58 5.26
N ASP A 130 12.89 -4.42 5.61
CA ASP A 130 13.98 -3.75 4.89
C ASP A 130 15.36 -4.06 5.48
N HIS A 131 15.41 -4.81 6.59
CA HIS A 131 16.67 -5.15 7.20
C HIS A 131 17.46 -6.16 6.33
N PRO A 132 18.77 -5.97 6.09
CA PRO A 132 19.56 -6.83 5.23
C PRO A 132 19.52 -8.32 5.57
N SER A 133 19.33 -8.67 6.83
CA SER A 133 19.19 -10.09 7.27
C SER A 133 17.90 -10.76 6.79
N VAL A 134 16.92 -10.00 6.33
CA VAL A 134 15.59 -10.48 5.94
C VAL A 134 15.35 -10.29 4.45
N VAL A 135 16.00 -9.29 3.86
CA VAL A 135 15.92 -9.00 2.44
C VAL A 135 16.36 -10.22 1.61
N GLY A 136 15.46 -10.69 0.74
CA GLY A 136 15.71 -11.89 -0.06
C GLY A 136 15.20 -13.20 0.56
N GLU A 137 14.78 -13.20 1.84
CA GLU A 137 14.12 -14.33 2.50
C GLU A 137 12.67 -14.41 2.03
N THR A 138 12.45 -14.94 0.83
CA THR A 138 11.11 -15.01 0.19
C THR A 138 10.50 -16.41 0.23
N SER A 139 11.12 -17.37 0.94
CA SER A 139 10.59 -18.71 1.06
C SER A 139 9.28 -18.73 1.85
N ASP A 140 8.41 -19.69 1.54
CA ASP A 140 7.16 -19.89 2.29
C ASP A 140 7.44 -20.13 3.79
N ALA A 141 8.52 -20.84 4.11
CA ALA A 141 8.93 -21.10 5.50
C ALA A 141 9.35 -19.81 6.22
N SER A 142 10.13 -18.93 5.59
CA SER A 142 10.52 -17.65 6.17
C SER A 142 9.30 -16.74 6.36
N ARG A 143 8.38 -16.71 5.39
CA ARG A 143 7.13 -15.96 5.49
C ARG A 143 6.25 -16.50 6.63
N GLN A 144 6.08 -17.81 6.71
CA GLN A 144 5.34 -18.46 7.81
C GLN A 144 5.93 -18.05 9.16
N LYS A 145 7.24 -18.20 9.33
CA LYS A 145 7.91 -17.81 10.56
C LYS A 145 7.67 -16.35 10.93
N MET A 146 7.88 -15.41 10.00
CA MET A 146 7.79 -13.98 10.30
C MET A 146 6.35 -13.50 10.46
N LEU A 147 5.43 -13.93 9.60
CA LEU A 147 4.08 -13.37 9.56
C LEU A 147 3.09 -14.13 10.44
N VAL A 148 3.32 -15.41 10.71
CA VAL A 148 2.41 -16.24 11.52
C VAL A 148 3.01 -16.55 12.88
N ASP A 149 4.17 -17.20 12.94
CA ASP A 149 4.74 -17.64 14.22
C ASP A 149 5.18 -16.43 15.07
N LEU A 150 5.83 -15.43 14.45
CA LEU A 150 6.21 -14.17 15.06
C LEU A 150 5.15 -13.05 14.86
N ARG A 151 3.99 -13.37 14.27
CA ARG A 151 2.82 -12.49 14.12
C ARG A 151 3.10 -11.14 13.42
N GLY A 152 4.16 -11.02 12.62
CA GLY A 152 4.59 -9.75 12.06
C GLY A 152 5.13 -8.75 13.10
N ASP A 153 5.43 -9.20 14.32
CA ASP A 153 5.99 -8.35 15.37
C ASP A 153 7.44 -8.00 15.07
N GLY A 154 7.70 -6.73 14.73
CA GLY A 154 9.02 -6.29 14.30
C GLY A 154 10.11 -6.44 15.36
N MET A 155 9.77 -6.38 16.66
CA MET A 155 10.74 -6.60 17.75
C MET A 155 11.10 -8.08 17.86
N ALA A 156 10.11 -8.96 17.84
CA ALA A 156 10.33 -10.40 17.88
C ALA A 156 11.10 -10.89 16.64
N ILE A 157 10.81 -10.34 15.47
CA ILE A 157 11.52 -10.66 14.24
C ILE A 157 12.97 -10.15 14.30
N ALA A 158 13.21 -8.95 14.79
CA ALA A 158 14.55 -8.41 14.97
C ALA A 158 15.40 -9.25 15.92
N GLU A 159 14.82 -9.67 17.03
CA GLU A 159 15.48 -10.55 17.99
C GLU A 159 15.82 -11.92 17.39
N ALA A 160 14.88 -12.52 16.65
CA ALA A 160 15.01 -13.87 16.11
C ALA A 160 15.82 -13.98 14.82
N CYS A 161 15.94 -12.90 14.02
CA CYS A 161 16.42 -12.98 12.64
C CYS A 161 17.53 -11.98 12.29
N PHE A 162 17.76 -10.90 13.09
CA PHE A 162 18.71 -9.87 12.68
C PHE A 162 20.13 -10.20 13.06
N ASP A 163 21.03 -10.06 12.09
CA ASP A 163 22.46 -9.92 12.30
C ASP A 163 22.79 -8.42 12.50
N ARG A 164 23.16 -8.06 13.72
CA ARG A 164 23.47 -6.69 14.12
C ARG A 164 24.75 -6.13 13.51
N SER A 165 25.56 -6.95 12.83
CA SER A 165 26.75 -6.52 12.09
C SER A 165 26.40 -5.91 10.71
N GLN A 166 25.15 -6.06 10.25
CA GLN A 166 24.72 -5.54 8.96
C GLN A 166 24.66 -4.01 8.92
N PRO A 167 24.96 -3.40 7.76
CA PRO A 167 24.96 -1.93 7.63
C PRO A 167 23.54 -1.36 7.83
N ALA A 168 23.52 -0.10 8.30
CA ALA A 168 22.28 0.64 8.44
C ALA A 168 21.60 0.87 7.08
N VAL A 169 20.27 0.77 7.08
CA VAL A 169 19.44 1.04 5.90
C VAL A 169 19.39 2.56 5.64
N PRO A 170 19.41 3.02 4.38
CA PRO A 170 19.35 4.44 4.04
C PRO A 170 18.13 5.15 4.64
N ALA A 171 18.28 6.46 4.87
CA ALA A 171 17.20 7.27 5.44
C ALA A 171 15.88 7.22 4.63
N THR A 172 15.97 7.13 3.30
CA THR A 172 14.81 7.00 2.40
C THR A 172 14.02 5.69 2.55
N HIS A 173 14.56 4.72 3.29
CA HIS A 173 13.90 3.44 3.60
C HIS A 173 13.37 3.40 5.04
N ARG A 174 13.30 4.55 5.69
CA ARG A 174 12.78 4.69 7.06
C ARG A 174 11.37 5.26 7.04
N PRO A 175 10.59 5.05 8.10
CA PRO A 175 9.34 5.77 8.27
C PRO A 175 9.59 7.29 8.33
N ALA A 176 8.63 8.07 7.87
CA ALA A 176 8.66 9.52 8.01
C ALA A 176 8.52 9.94 9.49
N ASP A 177 8.93 11.17 9.80
CA ASP A 177 8.61 11.78 11.07
C ASP A 177 7.18 12.37 11.08
N TRP A 178 6.62 12.55 12.28
CA TRP A 178 5.27 13.07 12.44
C TRP A 178 5.10 14.52 11.94
N ALA A 179 6.14 15.34 12.02
CA ALA A 179 6.09 16.71 11.51
C ALA A 179 5.93 16.73 9.99
N THR A 180 6.62 15.82 9.30
CA THR A 180 6.50 15.64 7.84
C THR A 180 5.11 15.11 7.45
N VAL A 181 4.58 14.12 8.18
CA VAL A 181 3.23 13.59 7.95
C VAL A 181 2.17 14.67 8.16
N ALA A 182 2.23 15.40 9.28
CA ALA A 182 1.26 16.46 9.60
C ALA A 182 1.31 17.60 8.57
N ARG A 183 2.50 18.00 8.11
CA ARG A 183 2.65 19.00 7.04
C ARG A 183 2.00 18.54 5.73
N ALA A 184 2.25 17.31 5.30
CA ALA A 184 1.66 16.76 4.08
C ALA A 184 0.12 16.68 4.17
N ALA A 185 -0.43 16.31 5.33
CA ALA A 185 -1.86 16.34 5.57
C ALA A 185 -2.44 17.77 5.46
N ALA A 186 -1.76 18.77 6.04
CA ALA A 186 -2.16 20.17 5.91
C ALA A 186 -2.09 20.68 4.47
N GLU A 187 -1.26 20.07 3.62
CA GLU A 187 -1.16 20.35 2.19
C GLU A 187 -2.20 19.57 1.35
N GLY A 188 -3.06 18.76 1.96
CA GLY A 188 -4.16 18.05 1.30
C GLY A 188 -3.91 16.58 0.98
N LEU A 189 -2.84 15.96 1.54
CA LEU A 189 -2.64 14.52 1.45
C LEU A 189 -3.61 13.81 2.40
N ASP A 190 -4.40 12.84 1.88
CA ASP A 190 -5.24 12.03 2.74
C ASP A 190 -4.41 11.03 3.55
N LEU A 191 -4.75 10.88 4.84
CA LEU A 191 -4.13 9.92 5.74
C LEU A 191 -5.12 8.83 6.13
N GLY A 192 -4.70 7.57 5.95
CA GLY A 192 -5.36 6.38 6.45
C GLY A 192 -4.55 5.73 7.58
N VAL A 193 -5.11 4.70 8.18
CA VAL A 193 -4.50 3.96 9.28
C VAL A 193 -4.00 2.60 8.81
N HIS A 194 -2.81 2.20 9.28
CA HIS A 194 -2.19 0.91 8.97
C HIS A 194 -1.79 0.15 10.25
N THR A 195 -2.71 0.11 11.23
CA THR A 195 -2.48 -0.35 12.61
C THR A 195 -1.49 0.52 13.41
N ALA A 196 -1.25 0.17 14.66
CA ALA A 196 -0.21 0.82 15.44
C ALA A 196 1.17 0.27 15.06
N SER A 197 1.37 -1.05 15.10
CA SER A 197 2.68 -1.69 15.02
C SER A 197 2.89 -2.58 13.80
N HIS A 198 1.97 -2.54 12.81
CA HIS A 198 2.02 -3.31 11.57
C HIS A 198 2.05 -4.83 11.79
N ARG A 199 1.37 -5.32 12.84
CA ARG A 199 1.28 -6.75 13.12
C ARG A 199 0.23 -7.44 12.26
N ASN A 200 0.39 -8.74 12.03
CA ASN A 200 -0.62 -9.56 11.37
C ASN A 200 -1.84 -9.74 12.30
N LEU A 201 -2.90 -9.00 12.05
CA LEU A 201 -4.11 -8.98 12.87
C LEU A 201 -4.80 -10.35 12.97
N ALA A 202 -4.69 -11.18 11.95
CA ALA A 202 -5.28 -12.53 11.96
C ALA A 202 -4.64 -13.45 13.03
N CYS A 203 -3.41 -13.14 13.44
CA CYS A 203 -2.69 -13.89 14.47
C CYS A 203 -2.83 -13.29 15.89
N LEU A 204 -3.57 -12.19 16.05
CA LEU A 204 -3.77 -11.52 17.33
C LEU A 204 -5.08 -11.98 17.99
N SER A 205 -5.14 -11.90 19.32
CA SER A 205 -6.40 -12.00 20.05
C SER A 205 -7.31 -10.79 19.75
N ASP A 206 -8.61 -10.91 20.05
CA ASP A 206 -9.57 -9.81 19.82
C ASP A 206 -9.17 -8.53 20.58
N ALA A 207 -8.68 -8.70 21.82
CA ALA A 207 -8.23 -7.57 22.63
C ALA A 207 -6.96 -6.90 22.07
N GLU A 208 -6.01 -7.66 21.52
CA GLU A 208 -4.84 -7.11 20.84
C GLU A 208 -5.23 -6.42 19.53
N CYS A 209 -6.09 -7.07 18.74
CA CYS A 209 -6.60 -6.50 17.49
C CYS A 209 -7.32 -5.16 17.74
N ALA A 210 -8.22 -5.10 18.71
CA ALA A 210 -8.91 -3.87 19.08
C ALA A 210 -7.93 -2.76 19.51
N ARG A 211 -6.89 -3.09 20.29
CA ARG A 211 -5.87 -2.11 20.68
C ARG A 211 -5.10 -1.58 19.47
N GLU A 212 -4.68 -2.45 18.55
CA GLU A 212 -4.00 -2.03 17.30
C GLU A 212 -4.85 -1.05 16.48
N LEU A 213 -6.15 -1.29 16.40
CA LEU A 213 -7.08 -0.48 15.60
C LEU A 213 -7.42 0.86 16.27
N VAL A 214 -7.72 0.86 17.57
CA VAL A 214 -8.14 2.06 18.29
C VAL A 214 -6.94 2.97 18.57
N ALA A 215 -5.87 2.43 19.14
CA ALA A 215 -4.69 3.23 19.48
C ALA A 215 -4.05 3.89 18.26
N SER A 216 -4.05 3.21 17.10
CA SER A 216 -3.54 3.80 15.87
C SER A 216 -4.35 4.99 15.38
N ARG A 217 -5.67 4.90 15.45
CA ARG A 217 -6.58 5.99 15.05
C ARG A 217 -6.45 7.20 15.97
N GLU A 218 -6.38 6.96 17.28
CA GLU A 218 -6.19 8.01 18.29
C GLU A 218 -4.82 8.71 18.12
N ARG A 219 -3.77 7.92 17.86
CA ARG A 219 -2.44 8.46 17.64
C ARG A 219 -2.38 9.31 16.37
N LEU A 220 -2.95 8.85 15.25
CA LEU A 220 -3.01 9.63 14.02
C LEU A 220 -3.70 10.98 14.26
N LEU A 221 -4.85 10.96 14.94
CA LEU A 221 -5.58 12.18 15.29
C LEU A 221 -4.76 13.12 16.18
N ALA A 222 -4.08 12.59 17.20
CA ALA A 222 -3.27 13.38 18.12
C ALA A 222 -2.08 14.06 17.42
N GLU A 223 -1.42 13.37 16.48
CA GLU A 223 -0.22 13.88 15.82
C GLU A 223 -0.51 14.81 14.64
N THR A 224 -1.64 14.61 13.95
CA THR A 224 -1.92 15.30 12.68
C THR A 224 -3.20 16.11 12.67
N GLY A 225 -4.08 15.95 13.67
CA GLY A 225 -5.42 16.50 13.67
C GLY A 225 -6.39 15.80 12.72
N VAL A 226 -5.95 14.80 11.96
CA VAL A 226 -6.79 14.09 10.98
C VAL A 226 -7.56 12.96 11.65
N ARG A 227 -8.89 12.99 11.52
CA ARG A 227 -9.75 11.87 11.90
C ARG A 227 -9.98 10.98 10.68
N SER A 228 -9.26 9.87 10.61
CA SER A 228 -9.40 8.92 9.50
C SER A 228 -10.43 7.83 9.80
N ASP A 229 -11.20 7.44 8.79
CA ASP A 229 -12.08 6.26 8.76
C ASP A 229 -11.67 5.27 7.64
N THR A 230 -10.47 5.44 7.09
CA THR A 230 -9.87 4.52 6.11
C THR A 230 -8.76 3.68 6.74
N PHE A 231 -8.69 2.42 6.33
CA PHE A 231 -7.77 1.43 6.89
C PHE A 231 -7.11 0.59 5.80
N ALA A 232 -5.84 0.20 5.99
CA ALA A 232 -5.19 -0.83 5.18
C ALA A 232 -4.79 -2.01 6.09
N TYR A 233 -5.09 -3.23 5.64
CA TYR A 233 -4.72 -4.44 6.36
C TYR A 233 -3.22 -4.72 6.17
N PRO A 234 -2.41 -4.84 7.27
CA PRO A 234 -1.02 -5.24 7.16
C PRO A 234 -0.85 -6.52 6.36
N TYR A 235 0.11 -6.53 5.42
CA TYR A 235 0.37 -7.66 4.50
C TYR A 235 -0.83 -8.04 3.60
N GLY A 236 -1.94 -7.28 3.64
CA GLY A 236 -3.21 -7.63 3.02
C GLY A 236 -3.91 -8.83 3.68
N ILE A 237 -3.47 -9.27 4.87
CA ILE A 237 -3.97 -10.46 5.56
C ILE A 237 -5.10 -10.09 6.53
N PHE A 238 -6.27 -10.67 6.31
CA PHE A 238 -7.43 -10.54 7.20
C PHE A 238 -8.41 -11.70 6.99
N ASP A 239 -9.20 -11.96 8.00
CA ASP A 239 -10.34 -12.87 8.01
C ASP A 239 -11.63 -12.11 8.37
N ASP A 240 -12.76 -12.80 8.44
CA ASP A 240 -14.05 -12.20 8.79
C ASP A 240 -14.04 -11.61 10.21
N ARG A 241 -13.30 -12.20 11.14
CA ARG A 241 -13.14 -11.70 12.52
C ARG A 241 -12.41 -10.36 12.53
N VAL A 242 -11.28 -10.27 11.83
CA VAL A 242 -10.51 -9.02 11.70
C VAL A 242 -11.32 -7.94 11.00
N ARG A 243 -12.04 -8.29 9.92
CA ARG A 243 -12.91 -7.36 9.21
C ARG A 243 -14.03 -6.80 10.11
N ALA A 244 -14.66 -7.65 10.91
CA ALA A 244 -15.66 -7.23 11.89
C ALA A 244 -15.05 -6.31 12.97
N ALA A 245 -13.82 -6.57 13.42
CA ALA A 245 -13.13 -5.72 14.38
C ALA A 245 -12.81 -4.34 13.77
N VAL A 246 -12.40 -4.28 12.50
CA VAL A 246 -12.16 -3.02 11.76
C VAL A 246 -13.45 -2.20 11.67
N GLN A 247 -14.58 -2.84 11.35
CA GLN A 247 -15.89 -2.19 11.34
C GLN A 247 -16.28 -1.67 12.73
N ALA A 248 -16.13 -2.49 13.76
CA ALA A 248 -16.44 -2.12 15.15
C ALA A 248 -15.57 -0.97 15.67
N ALA A 249 -14.32 -0.85 15.20
CA ALA A 249 -13.43 0.29 15.49
C ALA A 249 -13.83 1.58 14.74
N GLY A 250 -14.88 1.53 13.89
CA GLY A 250 -15.45 2.70 13.22
C GLY A 250 -14.77 3.07 11.91
N TYR A 251 -14.01 2.16 11.30
CA TYR A 251 -13.53 2.33 9.93
C TYR A 251 -14.69 2.03 8.95
N ARG A 252 -14.78 2.80 7.88
CA ARG A 252 -15.80 2.68 6.85
C ARG A 252 -15.27 2.12 5.54
N VAL A 253 -14.00 2.35 5.28
CA VAL A 253 -13.31 1.90 4.07
C VAL A 253 -12.05 1.15 4.49
N ALA A 254 -11.88 -0.07 3.99
CA ALA A 254 -10.62 -0.79 4.20
C ALA A 254 -10.13 -1.43 2.91
N VAL A 255 -8.82 -1.46 2.74
CA VAL A 255 -8.15 -1.97 1.54
C VAL A 255 -7.27 -3.17 1.88
N GLY A 256 -7.39 -4.23 1.08
CA GLY A 256 -6.50 -5.40 1.12
C GLY A 256 -5.43 -5.35 0.04
N LEU A 257 -4.83 -6.51 -0.25
CA LEU A 257 -3.92 -6.72 -1.38
C LEU A 257 -4.47 -7.75 -2.40
N ASP A 258 -5.75 -8.10 -2.29
CA ASP A 258 -6.41 -8.86 -3.35
C ASP A 258 -6.42 -8.07 -4.64
N SER A 259 -5.96 -8.70 -5.70
CA SER A 259 -5.88 -8.08 -7.01
C SER A 259 -7.24 -7.97 -7.68
N GLY A 260 -7.49 -6.85 -8.33
CA GLY A 260 -8.70 -6.69 -9.14
C GLY A 260 -9.24 -5.27 -9.14
N LEU A 261 -10.38 -5.11 -9.81
CA LEU A 261 -11.16 -3.88 -9.83
C LEU A 261 -12.32 -3.98 -8.83
N ASN A 262 -12.78 -2.84 -8.37
CA ASN A 262 -13.88 -2.71 -7.43
C ASN A 262 -15.17 -2.30 -8.13
N ASN A 263 -16.28 -2.91 -7.77
CA ASN A 263 -17.60 -2.62 -8.32
C ASN A 263 -18.67 -2.55 -7.21
N ALA A 264 -19.91 -2.32 -7.54
CA ALA A 264 -21.01 -2.15 -6.58
C ALA A 264 -21.29 -3.37 -5.67
N THR A 265 -20.65 -4.51 -5.90
CA THR A 265 -20.74 -5.70 -5.03
C THR A 265 -19.50 -5.91 -4.18
N THR A 266 -18.48 -5.07 -4.34
CA THR A 266 -17.26 -5.15 -3.53
C THR A 266 -17.55 -4.62 -2.12
N ASP A 267 -17.15 -5.39 -1.11
CA ASP A 267 -17.24 -4.96 0.29
C ASP A 267 -16.36 -3.71 0.52
N PRO A 268 -16.90 -2.59 1.01
CA PRO A 268 -16.11 -1.39 1.29
C PRO A 268 -15.00 -1.61 2.34
N LEU A 269 -15.14 -2.65 3.18
CA LEU A 269 -14.10 -3.06 4.13
C LEU A 269 -13.11 -4.10 3.56
N ALA A 270 -13.15 -4.36 2.25
CA ALA A 270 -12.26 -5.31 1.57
C ALA A 270 -11.99 -4.89 0.12
N LEU A 271 -11.72 -3.61 -0.11
CA LEU A 271 -11.42 -3.10 -1.45
C LEU A 271 -10.13 -3.76 -1.98
N LYS A 272 -10.20 -4.15 -3.25
CA LYS A 272 -9.09 -4.76 -3.98
C LYS A 272 -8.13 -3.69 -4.47
N ARG A 273 -6.84 -4.04 -4.52
CA ARG A 273 -5.80 -3.14 -5.03
C ARG A 273 -4.89 -3.82 -6.04
N VAL A 274 -4.33 -3.03 -6.93
CA VAL A 274 -3.19 -3.43 -7.75
C VAL A 274 -1.93 -3.02 -7.00
N ASN A 275 -1.26 -3.99 -6.37
CA ASN A 275 0.02 -3.77 -5.72
C ASN A 275 1.14 -3.66 -6.77
N VAL A 276 1.85 -2.52 -6.80
CA VAL A 276 2.86 -2.18 -7.81
C VAL A 276 4.26 -2.53 -7.31
N PRO A 277 4.89 -3.60 -7.81
CA PRO A 277 6.24 -3.94 -7.41
C PRO A 277 7.27 -3.00 -8.05
N ALA A 278 8.39 -2.77 -7.35
CA ALA A 278 9.46 -1.89 -7.81
C ALA A 278 10.08 -2.27 -9.17
N SER A 279 10.07 -3.56 -9.49
CA SER A 279 10.64 -4.11 -10.73
C SER A 279 9.65 -4.14 -11.92
N ILE A 280 8.44 -3.60 -11.76
CA ILE A 280 7.42 -3.65 -12.81
C ILE A 280 7.83 -2.83 -14.03
N SER A 281 7.69 -3.39 -15.22
CA SER A 281 7.83 -2.61 -16.45
C SER A 281 6.58 -1.77 -16.72
N ASP A 282 6.71 -0.67 -17.47
CA ASP A 282 5.57 0.17 -17.84
C ASP A 282 4.47 -0.64 -18.55
N ALA A 283 4.83 -1.56 -19.44
CA ALA A 283 3.88 -2.42 -20.14
C ALA A 283 3.14 -3.39 -19.18
N ALA A 284 3.84 -3.93 -18.18
CA ALA A 284 3.21 -4.78 -17.16
C ALA A 284 2.29 -3.94 -16.26
N PHE A 285 2.71 -2.74 -15.87
CA PHE A 285 1.86 -1.82 -15.11
C PHE A 285 0.55 -1.53 -15.84
N GLU A 286 0.62 -1.14 -17.13
CA GLU A 286 -0.57 -0.89 -17.95
C GLU A 286 -1.49 -2.12 -18.07
N ALA A 287 -0.92 -3.32 -18.14
CA ALA A 287 -1.69 -4.56 -18.18
C ALA A 287 -2.34 -4.89 -16.82
N TRP A 288 -1.62 -4.67 -15.71
CA TRP A 288 -2.14 -4.97 -14.37
C TRP A 288 -3.29 -4.06 -13.97
N VAL A 289 -3.18 -2.77 -14.24
CA VAL A 289 -4.25 -1.80 -13.90
C VAL A 289 -5.54 -2.00 -14.72
N VAL A 290 -5.49 -2.74 -15.81
CA VAL A 290 -6.69 -3.17 -16.54
C VAL A 290 -7.11 -4.62 -16.19
N GLY A 291 -6.53 -5.22 -15.13
CA GLY A 291 -6.90 -6.51 -14.58
C GLY A 291 -6.27 -7.71 -15.28
N LEU A 292 -5.20 -7.51 -16.07
CA LEU A 292 -4.38 -8.60 -16.64
C LEU A 292 -3.19 -8.92 -15.72
N GLN A 293 -3.40 -8.84 -14.41
CA GLN A 293 -2.42 -9.18 -13.39
C GLN A 293 -2.37 -10.70 -13.20
N PRO A 294 -1.17 -11.29 -12.97
CA PRO A 294 -1.07 -12.68 -12.55
C PRO A 294 -1.83 -12.88 -11.23
N SER A 295 -2.52 -14.01 -11.10
CA SER A 295 -3.14 -14.38 -9.83
C SER A 295 -2.02 -14.70 -8.83
N PHE A 296 -1.81 -13.84 -7.84
CA PHE A 296 -1.00 -14.18 -6.68
C PHE A 296 -1.87 -15.03 -5.75
N ARG A 297 -1.42 -16.25 -5.43
CA ARG A 297 -2.00 -16.99 -4.30
C ARG A 297 -1.58 -16.26 -3.03
N ARG A 298 -2.56 -15.97 -2.15
CA ARG A 298 -2.24 -15.56 -0.77
C ARG A 298 -1.39 -16.67 -0.13
N PRO A 299 -0.41 -16.33 0.71
CA PRO A 299 0.30 -17.32 1.51
C PRO A 299 -0.64 -18.02 2.47
#